data_2d4afa6a69d362dcd6c339773ec811c4
#
_entry.id   2d4afa6a69d362dcd6c339773ec811c4
#
_cell.length_a   1.000
_cell.length_b   1.000
_cell.length_c   1.000
_cell.angle_alpha   90.00
_cell.angle_beta   90.00
_cell.angle_gamma   90.00
#
_symmetry.space_group_name_H-M   'P 1'
#
loop_
_entity.id
_entity.type
_entity.pdbx_description
1 polymer ?
#
loop_
_entity_poly.entity_id
_entity_poly.type
_entity_poly.pdbx_seq_one_letter_code
_entity_poly.pdbx_strand_id
1 'polypeptide(L)'
;MTTCTGRDAGVSWERAGWPGERDEGENAIEWDERRRESPNRVAPGPTTSYESSCNKHARRKRISLEARRAGRARHAARRARSPRRITSWPGQRGRVNIHSLWIGPVGRCPHLPARRLAMRALAPSVPARLAARRTVHSPRLGARAPATSRPRASSRRSPSASALNERIVQDATAAFAIPGSVRFELGEGGLPKCVLTHKNGGSAEAYLFGACVTSWCQPSGDDVLYVRPDAVFDKSKPISGGIPLCFPRFGPSEDMQQHGFARNLDWSVISSSADPNPDDPEPSVMFMLKDNEYTREMWDFAFQATYEVTLRRDGLRVEFCVLNPEKDKKGRGNEGPIDFTAALHSYLEVLDASKPADVFVRGLDGKRFIDKVKDPASPQPEAAQGDQSFGDAVGLFDRVFLDTEPEALLHVGTGAAVAVENTAGWTDTVVWNPHETLPGGCWKNFVCVESAAVSKTVTLEPEEVWRAETNLSVVDV
;
A
#
# COMPACT_ATOMS: atom_id res chain seq x y z
N MET A 1 21.69 -1.41 62.41
CA MET A 1 22.89 -2.24 62.35
C MET A 1 22.56 -3.40 61.43
N THR A 2 22.98 -3.37 60.22
CA THR A 2 23.87 -4.22 59.45
C THR A 2 23.73 -3.81 57.98
N THR A 3 24.79 -3.23 57.49
CA THR A 3 25.03 -2.84 56.12
C THR A 3 25.27 -4.07 55.22
N CYS A 4 24.68 -4.12 54.04
CA CYS A 4 25.17 -4.95 52.97
C CYS A 4 25.22 -4.13 51.68
N THR A 5 26.44 -3.89 51.23
CA THR A 5 26.85 -3.30 49.96
C THR A 5 26.74 -4.36 48.86
N GLY A 6 26.04 -4.08 47.78
CA GLY A 6 25.98 -4.92 46.58
C GLY A 6 26.50 -4.11 45.38
N ARG A 7 27.47 -4.68 44.69
CA ARG A 7 28.32 -4.10 43.66
C ARG A 7 27.56 -3.91 42.31
N ASP A 8 27.82 -2.77 41.70
CA ASP A 8 27.57 -2.46 40.30
C ASP A 8 28.36 -3.40 39.40
N ALA A 9 27.66 -4.07 38.47
CA ALA A 9 28.27 -4.72 37.33
C ALA A 9 27.96 -3.88 36.08
N GLY A 10 28.88 -2.99 35.72
CA GLY A 10 28.86 -2.26 34.46
C GLY A 10 29.16 -3.20 33.32
N VAL A 11 28.25 -3.29 32.35
CA VAL A 11 28.49 -3.91 31.04
C VAL A 11 28.96 -2.82 30.11
N SER A 12 30.27 -2.85 29.79
CA SER A 12 30.88 -2.00 28.78
C SER A 12 30.58 -2.58 27.38
N TRP A 13 29.96 -1.77 26.52
CA TRP A 13 29.86 -2.04 25.10
C TRP A 13 31.16 -1.61 24.42
N GLU A 14 31.97 -2.59 24.04
CA GLU A 14 33.11 -2.34 23.15
C GLU A 14 32.64 -1.99 21.76
N ARG A 15 33.15 -0.87 21.25
CA ARG A 15 32.99 -0.42 19.87
C ARG A 15 33.77 -1.36 18.95
N ALA A 16 33.08 -2.11 18.11
CA ALA A 16 33.69 -2.71 16.94
C ALA A 16 33.95 -1.61 15.92
N GLY A 17 35.25 -1.27 15.71
CA GLY A 17 35.69 -0.31 14.74
C GLY A 17 35.56 -0.87 13.32
N TRP A 18 35.13 -0.05 12.40
CA TRP A 18 35.16 -0.27 10.95
C TRP A 18 36.59 -0.13 10.45
N PRO A 19 37.06 -0.96 9.52
CA PRO A 19 38.42 -0.84 8.93
C PRO A 19 38.46 0.32 7.95
N GLY A 20 39.61 1.00 8.02
CA GLY A 20 39.94 2.25 7.45
C GLY A 20 39.88 2.38 5.92
N GLU A 21 39.77 3.62 5.58
CA GLU A 21 40.03 4.26 4.30
C GLU A 21 41.20 3.66 3.55
N ARG A 22 40.97 3.39 2.25
CA ARG A 22 42.04 3.41 1.23
C ARG A 22 41.70 4.52 0.24
N ASP A 23 42.52 5.51 0.30
CA ASP A 23 42.79 6.58 -0.65
C ASP A 23 43.21 5.99 -2.00
N GLU A 24 42.46 6.23 -3.08
CA GLU A 24 42.98 6.18 -4.44
C GLU A 24 42.12 7.04 -5.39
N GLY A 25 42.73 8.14 -5.81
CA GLY A 25 42.74 8.59 -7.20
C GLY A 25 41.58 9.43 -7.70
N GLU A 26 41.77 10.71 -7.64
CA GLU A 26 41.18 11.73 -8.50
C GLU A 26 41.09 11.29 -9.96
N ASN A 27 39.92 11.34 -10.57
CA ASN A 27 39.75 11.63 -11.98
C ASN A 27 38.53 12.53 -12.17
N ALA A 28 38.83 13.83 -12.12
CA ALA A 28 37.97 14.90 -12.60
C ALA A 28 37.86 14.77 -14.14
N ILE A 29 36.68 14.53 -14.64
CA ILE A 29 36.36 14.72 -16.07
C ILE A 29 35.81 16.14 -16.21
N GLU A 30 36.71 17.01 -16.62
CA GLU A 30 36.49 18.38 -17.06
C GLU A 30 35.77 18.37 -18.41
N TRP A 31 34.55 18.93 -18.46
CA TRP A 31 33.84 19.16 -19.72
C TRP A 31 34.30 20.45 -20.37
N ASP A 32 35.10 20.30 -21.46
CA ASP A 32 35.57 21.38 -22.30
C ASP A 32 34.41 21.98 -23.15
N GLU A 33 34.04 23.21 -22.82
CA GLU A 33 33.23 24.11 -23.64
C GLU A 33 34.08 24.67 -24.79
N ARG A 34 34.22 24.00 -25.93
CA ARG A 34 34.58 24.63 -27.20
C ARG A 34 34.56 23.65 -28.35
N ARG A 35 33.50 23.61 -29.14
CA ARG A 35 33.62 23.60 -30.61
C ARG A 35 32.35 24.15 -31.27
N ARG A 36 32.62 25.17 -32.06
CA ARG A 36 31.70 25.94 -32.92
C ARG A 36 31.33 25.21 -34.19
N GLU A 37 30.10 25.49 -34.72
CA GLU A 37 29.68 25.75 -36.12
C GLU A 37 29.99 24.68 -37.18
N SER A 38 29.04 24.16 -37.91
CA SER A 38 28.05 24.71 -38.84
C SER A 38 27.26 23.60 -39.59
N PRO A 39 26.40 23.87 -40.59
CA PRO A 39 24.97 23.59 -40.52
C PRO A 39 24.53 22.50 -41.51
N ASN A 40 23.50 21.73 -41.16
CA ASN A 40 22.70 21.05 -42.18
C ASN A 40 21.22 21.19 -41.84
N ARG A 41 20.51 21.95 -42.64
CA ARG A 41 19.06 22.07 -42.67
C ARG A 41 18.46 20.75 -43.14
N VAL A 42 17.70 20.10 -42.25
CA VAL A 42 16.69 19.10 -42.64
C VAL A 42 15.33 19.66 -42.24
N ALA A 43 14.40 19.68 -43.18
CA ALA A 43 13.05 20.20 -43.02
C ALA A 43 12.28 19.43 -41.94
N PRO A 44 11.39 20.08 -41.14
CA PRO A 44 10.60 19.39 -40.11
C PRO A 44 9.45 18.63 -40.78
N GLY A 45 9.39 17.31 -40.52
CA GLY A 45 8.20 16.51 -40.75
C GLY A 45 7.10 16.88 -39.74
N PRO A 46 5.83 16.57 -40.01
CA PRO A 46 4.72 17.01 -39.17
C PRO A 46 4.78 16.37 -37.80
N THR A 47 5.02 17.18 -36.79
CA THR A 47 4.87 16.82 -35.39
C THR A 47 3.40 16.65 -35.07
N THR A 48 2.94 15.41 -34.98
CA THR A 48 1.69 15.08 -34.28
C THR A 48 1.87 15.42 -32.80
N SER A 49 1.18 16.48 -32.40
CA SER A 49 1.13 16.95 -31.02
C SER A 49 0.51 15.87 -30.12
N TYR A 50 1.33 15.13 -29.41
CA TYR A 50 0.94 14.34 -28.27
C TYR A 50 0.76 15.28 -27.06
N GLU A 51 -0.28 16.13 -27.11
CA GLU A 51 -0.77 16.75 -25.87
C GLU A 51 -1.40 15.67 -25.04
N SER A 52 -0.69 15.28 -23.99
CA SER A 52 -1.06 14.19 -23.14
C SER A 52 -2.48 14.39 -22.58
N SER A 53 -3.24 13.32 -22.59
CA SER A 53 -4.56 13.18 -21.96
C SER A 53 -4.58 13.69 -20.52
N CYS A 54 -3.42 13.62 -19.84
CA CYS A 54 -3.20 14.03 -18.47
C CYS A 54 -3.38 15.55 -18.24
N ASN A 55 -2.88 16.40 -19.17
CA ASN A 55 -3.06 17.85 -19.05
C ASN A 55 -4.53 18.28 -19.23
N LYS A 56 -5.31 17.51 -19.99
CA LYS A 56 -6.75 17.76 -20.14
C LYS A 56 -7.54 17.35 -18.88
N HIS A 57 -7.11 16.30 -18.21
CA HIS A 57 -7.76 15.81 -16.99
C HIS A 57 -7.49 16.74 -15.79
N ALA A 58 -6.23 17.14 -15.58
CA ALA A 58 -5.84 18.11 -14.55
C ALA A 58 -6.52 19.47 -14.77
N ARG A 59 -6.61 19.94 -16.03
CA ARG A 59 -7.29 21.20 -16.36
C ARG A 59 -8.81 21.12 -16.14
N ARG A 60 -9.45 19.97 -16.41
CA ARG A 60 -10.88 19.75 -16.13
C ARG A 60 -11.15 19.67 -14.64
N LYS A 61 -10.30 18.97 -13.83
CA LYS A 61 -10.40 18.93 -12.37
C LYS A 61 -10.26 20.34 -11.75
N ARG A 62 -9.29 21.14 -12.20
CA ARG A 62 -9.07 22.51 -11.72
C ARG A 62 -10.28 23.43 -11.96
N ILE A 63 -10.86 23.38 -13.16
CA ILE A 63 -12.06 24.16 -13.52
C ILE A 63 -13.27 23.70 -12.69
N SER A 64 -13.41 22.41 -12.43
CA SER A 64 -14.49 21.86 -11.58
C SER A 64 -14.35 22.32 -10.12
N LEU A 65 -13.13 22.33 -9.56
CA LEU A 65 -12.88 22.80 -8.20
C LEU A 65 -13.14 24.30 -8.04
N GLU A 66 -12.71 25.12 -9.00
CA GLU A 66 -12.95 26.58 -8.98
C GLU A 66 -14.46 26.89 -9.09
N ALA A 67 -15.20 26.15 -9.91
CA ALA A 67 -16.65 26.28 -10.01
C ALA A 67 -17.38 25.91 -8.70
N ARG A 68 -16.90 24.88 -7.97
CA ARG A 68 -17.44 24.46 -6.66
C ARG A 68 -17.12 25.47 -5.56
N ARG A 69 -15.91 26.08 -5.56
CA ARG A 69 -15.56 27.21 -4.64
C ARG A 69 -16.51 28.40 -4.84
N ALA A 70 -16.80 28.77 -6.09
CA ALA A 70 -17.75 29.83 -6.38
C ALA A 70 -19.21 29.47 -5.96
N GLY A 71 -19.60 28.23 -6.05
CA GLY A 71 -20.91 27.72 -5.58
C GLY A 71 -21.06 27.76 -4.06
N ARG A 72 -20.05 27.30 -3.30
CA ARG A 72 -20.05 27.34 -1.82
C ARG A 72 -20.04 28.77 -1.28
N ALA A 73 -19.27 29.68 -1.87
CA ALA A 73 -19.25 31.10 -1.51
C ALA A 73 -20.65 31.76 -1.72
N ARG A 74 -21.37 31.41 -2.78
CA ARG A 74 -22.74 31.89 -3.01
C ARG A 74 -23.76 31.30 -2.02
N HIS A 75 -23.56 30.08 -1.57
CA HIS A 75 -24.43 29.42 -0.59
C HIS A 75 -24.21 30.00 0.83
N ALA A 76 -22.98 30.27 1.22
CA ALA A 76 -22.64 30.96 2.47
C ALA A 76 -23.21 32.39 2.50
N ALA A 77 -23.09 33.13 1.38
CA ALA A 77 -23.66 34.48 1.26
C ALA A 77 -25.20 34.51 1.31
N ARG A 78 -25.87 33.43 0.84
CA ARG A 78 -27.34 33.32 0.96
C ARG A 78 -27.78 32.99 2.39
N ARG A 79 -27.02 32.20 3.17
CA ARG A 79 -27.33 31.92 4.60
C ARG A 79 -27.19 33.17 5.49
N ALA A 80 -26.30 34.10 5.16
CA ALA A 80 -26.07 35.34 5.92
C ALA A 80 -27.14 36.40 5.73
N ARG A 81 -28.09 36.24 4.77
CA ARG A 81 -29.12 37.24 4.45
C ARG A 81 -30.53 36.91 4.91
N SER A 82 -30.75 35.82 5.69
CA SER A 82 -32.08 35.60 6.26
C SER A 82 -32.19 36.26 7.63
N PRO A 83 -33.15 37.15 7.86
CA PRO A 83 -33.34 37.81 9.15
C PRO A 83 -33.91 36.81 10.15
N ARG A 84 -33.19 36.56 11.24
CA ARG A 84 -33.73 35.81 12.39
C ARG A 84 -34.78 36.68 13.08
N ARG A 85 -36.05 36.29 13.00
CA ARG A 85 -37.08 36.80 13.91
C ARG A 85 -36.81 36.26 15.31
N ILE A 86 -36.52 37.18 16.22
CA ILE A 86 -36.44 36.93 17.66
C ILE A 86 -37.89 36.91 18.18
N THR A 87 -38.37 35.76 18.60
CA THR A 87 -39.57 35.68 19.48
C THR A 87 -39.08 35.24 20.85
N SER A 88 -39.17 36.18 21.79
CA SER A 88 -38.95 35.98 23.21
C SER A 88 -40.06 35.09 23.81
N TRP A 89 -39.67 34.12 24.63
CA TRP A 89 -40.58 33.46 25.59
C TRP A 89 -39.89 33.40 26.96
N PRO A 90 -40.66 33.60 28.05
CA PRO A 90 -40.10 33.79 29.39
C PRO A 90 -40.04 32.47 30.19
N GLY A 91 -39.02 32.37 30.95
CA GLY A 91 -38.73 31.73 32.21
C GLY A 91 -39.51 30.50 32.68
N GLN A 92 -38.73 29.45 32.98
CA GLN A 92 -38.97 28.69 34.21
C GLN A 92 -37.65 28.09 34.70
N ARG A 93 -37.36 28.39 35.96
CA ARG A 93 -36.25 27.83 36.76
C ARG A 93 -36.68 26.46 37.28
N GLY A 94 -35.96 25.42 36.96
CA GLY A 94 -36.05 24.11 37.59
C GLY A 94 -34.68 23.62 37.95
N ARG A 95 -34.36 23.67 39.27
CA ARG A 95 -33.21 22.97 39.87
C ARG A 95 -33.49 21.47 39.80
N VAL A 96 -32.56 20.66 39.29
CA VAL A 96 -32.53 19.24 39.54
C VAL A 96 -31.22 18.86 40.16
N ASN A 97 -31.31 18.25 41.32
CA ASN A 97 -30.29 17.73 42.21
C ASN A 97 -29.52 16.58 41.59
N ILE A 98 -28.20 16.62 41.81
CA ILE A 98 -27.29 15.46 41.62
C ILE A 98 -27.37 14.61 42.88
N HIS A 99 -27.85 13.38 42.75
CA HIS A 99 -27.57 12.32 43.72
C HIS A 99 -27.07 11.07 43.05
N SER A 100 -25.91 10.71 43.51
CA SER A 100 -25.15 9.43 43.46
C SER A 100 -26.01 8.18 43.29
N LEU A 101 -25.55 7.22 42.45
CA LEU A 101 -25.83 5.79 42.67
C LEU A 101 -24.79 4.89 41.95
N TRP A 102 -23.98 4.30 42.77
CA TRP A 102 -23.60 2.90 42.92
C TRP A 102 -22.92 2.17 41.75
N ILE A 103 -21.68 1.84 42.04
CA ILE A 103 -20.84 0.80 41.42
C ILE A 103 -21.35 -0.58 41.92
N GLY A 104 -21.75 -1.47 41.00
CA GLY A 104 -22.02 -2.86 41.22
C GLY A 104 -21.06 -3.77 40.42
N PRO A 105 -20.73 -4.97 40.87
CA PRO A 105 -19.57 -5.71 40.43
C PRO A 105 -19.74 -6.47 39.12
N VAL A 106 -18.60 -6.60 38.41
CA VAL A 106 -18.37 -7.31 37.17
C VAL A 106 -18.78 -8.80 37.30
N GLY A 107 -19.81 -9.18 36.55
CA GLY A 107 -20.20 -10.58 36.37
C GLY A 107 -19.34 -11.24 35.28
N ARG A 108 -18.71 -12.36 35.64
CA ARG A 108 -17.98 -13.23 34.71
C ARG A 108 -18.95 -13.84 33.70
N CYS A 109 -18.66 -13.67 32.40
CA CYS A 109 -19.30 -14.44 31.34
C CYS A 109 -18.71 -15.86 31.26
N PRO A 110 -19.53 -16.89 31.03
CA PRO A 110 -19.08 -18.29 30.98
C PRO A 110 -18.44 -18.63 29.62
N HIS A 111 -17.40 -19.47 29.70
CA HIS A 111 -16.71 -20.08 28.55
C HIS A 111 -17.68 -20.84 27.64
N LEU A 112 -17.67 -20.49 26.35
CA LEU A 112 -18.20 -21.34 25.29
C LEU A 112 -17.05 -22.11 24.64
N PRO A 113 -17.21 -23.41 24.35
CA PRO A 113 -16.13 -24.24 23.80
C PRO A 113 -15.91 -23.95 22.32
N ALA A 114 -14.65 -23.82 21.94
CA ALA A 114 -14.20 -23.70 20.55
C ALA A 114 -14.65 -24.92 19.72
N ARG A 115 -15.54 -24.72 18.78
CA ARG A 115 -15.82 -25.71 17.73
C ARG A 115 -14.72 -25.63 16.68
N ARG A 116 -13.90 -26.68 16.61
CA ARG A 116 -12.99 -26.94 15.48
C ARG A 116 -13.81 -27.16 14.22
N LEU A 117 -13.76 -26.20 13.29
CA LEU A 117 -14.19 -26.43 11.91
C LEU A 117 -13.04 -27.10 11.16
N ALA A 118 -13.20 -28.41 10.93
CA ALA A 118 -12.32 -29.18 10.05
C ALA A 118 -12.66 -28.80 8.60
N MET A 119 -11.83 -28.02 7.94
CA MET A 119 -11.88 -27.86 6.48
C MET A 119 -11.31 -29.12 5.82
N ARG A 120 -12.18 -29.89 5.24
CA ARG A 120 -11.82 -30.99 4.32
C ARG A 120 -11.30 -30.41 3.02
N ALA A 121 -9.99 -30.50 2.80
CA ALA A 121 -9.41 -30.28 1.48
C ALA A 121 -9.77 -31.45 0.56
N LEU A 122 -10.50 -31.17 -0.51
CA LEU A 122 -10.71 -32.11 -1.63
C LEU A 122 -9.54 -31.90 -2.61
N ALA A 123 -8.59 -32.84 -2.60
CA ALA A 123 -7.60 -32.98 -3.66
C ALA A 123 -8.08 -33.98 -4.71
N PRO A 124 -7.94 -33.71 -6.01
CA PRO A 124 -8.21 -34.70 -7.02
C PRO A 124 -7.06 -35.70 -7.14
N SER A 125 -7.35 -36.98 -6.94
CA SER A 125 -6.45 -38.09 -7.10
C SER A 125 -6.25 -38.42 -8.57
N VAL A 126 -5.01 -38.45 -9.04
CA VAL A 126 -4.59 -39.00 -10.32
C VAL A 126 -4.03 -40.40 -10.06
N PRO A 127 -4.48 -41.47 -10.76
CA PRO A 127 -4.00 -42.83 -10.52
C PRO A 127 -2.62 -43.05 -11.17
N ALA A 128 -1.67 -43.51 -10.35
CA ALA A 128 -0.38 -44.01 -10.82
C ALA A 128 -0.55 -45.37 -11.51
N ARG A 129 -0.12 -45.49 -12.77
CA ARG A 129 0.04 -46.77 -13.45
C ARG A 129 1.46 -47.32 -13.21
N LEU A 130 1.52 -48.50 -12.61
CA LEU A 130 2.70 -49.35 -12.49
C LEU A 130 3.28 -49.69 -13.87
N ALA A 131 4.58 -49.48 -14.04
CA ALA A 131 5.34 -50.01 -15.16
C ALA A 131 6.00 -51.33 -14.76
N ALA A 132 5.57 -52.45 -15.36
CA ALA A 132 6.24 -53.72 -15.26
C ALA A 132 7.42 -53.79 -16.21
N ARG A 133 8.59 -54.16 -15.70
CA ARG A 133 9.78 -54.50 -16.48
C ARG A 133 9.58 -55.88 -17.11
N ARG A 134 9.82 -55.98 -18.42
CA ARG A 134 10.14 -57.24 -19.10
C ARG A 134 11.32 -57.05 -20.01
N THR A 135 12.38 -57.78 -19.71
CA THR A 135 13.55 -58.04 -20.56
C THR A 135 13.21 -59.14 -21.52
N VAL A 136 13.47 -58.99 -22.82
CA VAL A 136 13.72 -60.10 -23.77
C VAL A 136 14.50 -59.61 -25.00
N HIS A 137 15.58 -60.28 -25.23
CA HIS A 137 16.46 -60.55 -26.38
C HIS A 137 16.15 -59.92 -27.75
N SER A 138 17.24 -59.40 -28.35
CA SER A 138 17.39 -59.16 -29.82
C SER A 138 17.47 -60.47 -30.61
N PRO A 139 17.04 -60.46 -31.89
CA PRO A 139 18.00 -60.69 -32.97
C PRO A 139 17.88 -59.69 -34.13
N ARG A 140 18.98 -59.62 -34.88
CA ARG A 140 19.23 -58.81 -36.09
C ARG A 140 18.38 -59.31 -37.27
N LEU A 141 18.10 -58.37 -38.17
CA LEU A 141 18.29 -58.35 -39.62
C LEU A 141 17.13 -57.62 -40.36
N GLY A 142 17.47 -56.54 -40.98
CA GLY A 142 17.29 -56.22 -42.38
C GLY A 142 15.86 -56.00 -42.93
N ALA A 143 15.49 -54.71 -43.10
CA ALA A 143 14.86 -54.18 -44.32
C ALA A 143 14.63 -52.68 -44.20
N ARG A 144 15.11 -51.93 -45.17
CA ARG A 144 14.89 -50.51 -45.36
C ARG A 144 13.44 -50.31 -45.77
N ALA A 145 12.61 -49.70 -44.93
CA ALA A 145 11.28 -49.15 -45.30
C ALA A 145 11.36 -47.63 -45.48
N PRO A 146 10.54 -47.04 -46.38
CA PRO A 146 10.62 -45.62 -46.72
C PRO A 146 10.21 -44.74 -45.55
N ALA A 147 10.92 -43.61 -45.42
CA ALA A 147 10.70 -42.58 -44.40
C ALA A 147 9.29 -41.98 -44.53
N THR A 148 8.37 -42.38 -43.69
CA THR A 148 7.13 -41.65 -43.47
C THR A 148 7.48 -40.42 -42.63
N SER A 149 7.28 -39.24 -43.18
CA SER A 149 7.43 -37.97 -42.50
C SER A 149 6.53 -37.97 -41.26
N ARG A 150 7.16 -38.03 -40.07
CA ARG A 150 6.47 -37.75 -38.80
C ARG A 150 5.89 -36.34 -38.90
N PRO A 151 4.61 -36.11 -38.51
CA PRO A 151 4.10 -34.75 -38.41
C PRO A 151 4.95 -34.03 -37.38
N ARG A 152 5.53 -32.88 -37.81
CA ARG A 152 6.28 -31.94 -36.98
C ARG A 152 5.35 -31.53 -35.85
N ALA A 153 5.69 -31.90 -34.59
CA ALA A 153 4.98 -31.44 -33.44
C ALA A 153 4.91 -29.92 -33.52
N SER A 154 3.74 -29.36 -33.65
CA SER A 154 3.51 -27.93 -33.62
C SER A 154 4.01 -27.44 -32.27
N SER A 155 5.09 -26.64 -32.28
CA SER A 155 5.55 -25.95 -31.10
C SER A 155 4.38 -25.09 -30.63
N ARG A 156 3.73 -25.48 -29.55
CA ARG A 156 2.74 -24.61 -28.89
C ARG A 156 3.53 -23.35 -28.46
N ARG A 157 3.32 -22.24 -29.16
CA ARG A 157 3.87 -20.95 -28.75
C ARG A 157 3.30 -20.67 -27.36
N SER A 158 4.16 -20.30 -26.42
CA SER A 158 3.71 -19.78 -25.14
C SER A 158 2.76 -18.59 -25.38
N PRO A 159 1.68 -18.48 -24.62
CA PRO A 159 0.75 -17.36 -24.77
C PRO A 159 1.51 -16.02 -24.58
N SER A 160 1.08 -14.98 -25.29
CA SER A 160 1.61 -13.62 -25.06
C SER A 160 1.23 -13.14 -23.64
N ALA A 161 1.98 -12.18 -23.10
CA ALA A 161 1.66 -11.58 -21.80
C ALA A 161 0.22 -11.01 -21.76
N SER A 162 -0.24 -10.40 -22.86
CA SER A 162 -1.63 -9.93 -22.99
C SER A 162 -2.64 -11.07 -22.87
N ALA A 163 -2.45 -12.17 -23.60
CA ALA A 163 -3.35 -13.32 -23.52
C ALA A 163 -3.35 -13.98 -22.13
N LEU A 164 -2.22 -13.94 -21.41
CA LEU A 164 -2.15 -14.40 -20.03
C LEU A 164 -2.97 -13.50 -19.11
N ASN A 165 -2.82 -12.17 -19.21
CA ASN A 165 -3.56 -11.20 -18.40
C ASN A 165 -5.06 -11.28 -18.64
N GLU A 166 -5.50 -11.42 -19.92
CA GLU A 166 -6.91 -11.66 -20.27
C GLU A 166 -7.46 -12.92 -19.60
N ARG A 167 -6.68 -14.00 -19.58
CA ARG A 167 -7.06 -15.25 -18.91
C ARG A 167 -7.17 -15.08 -17.40
N ILE A 168 -6.23 -14.37 -16.77
CA ILE A 168 -6.28 -14.08 -15.34
C ILE A 168 -7.58 -13.34 -14.99
N VAL A 169 -7.95 -12.34 -15.80
CA VAL A 169 -9.21 -11.59 -15.61
C VAL A 169 -10.42 -12.50 -15.77
N GLN A 170 -10.43 -13.37 -16.77
CA GLN A 170 -11.54 -14.32 -17.00
C GLN A 170 -11.68 -15.30 -15.82
N ASP A 171 -10.58 -15.90 -15.38
CA ASP A 171 -10.55 -16.85 -14.25
C ASP A 171 -10.98 -16.17 -12.94
N ALA A 172 -10.48 -14.96 -12.66
CA ALA A 172 -10.87 -14.17 -11.50
C ALA A 172 -12.35 -13.73 -11.55
N THR A 173 -12.85 -13.34 -12.72
CA THR A 173 -14.27 -12.99 -12.93
C THR A 173 -15.17 -14.19 -12.67
N ALA A 174 -14.80 -15.36 -13.20
CA ALA A 174 -15.59 -16.57 -13.01
C ALA A 174 -15.65 -17.04 -11.56
N ALA A 175 -14.57 -16.82 -10.78
CA ALA A 175 -14.44 -17.31 -9.42
C ALA A 175 -14.91 -16.29 -8.35
N PHE A 176 -14.71 -14.98 -8.58
CA PHE A 176 -14.79 -13.97 -7.54
C PHE A 176 -15.64 -12.74 -7.89
N ALA A 177 -16.17 -12.59 -9.12
CA ALA A 177 -17.00 -11.43 -9.42
C ALA A 177 -18.35 -11.49 -8.68
N ILE A 178 -18.77 -10.33 -8.15
CA ILE A 178 -20.08 -10.15 -7.51
C ILE A 178 -20.80 -9.04 -8.27
N PRO A 179 -21.92 -9.34 -8.94
CA PRO A 179 -22.62 -8.38 -9.77
C PRO A 179 -22.94 -7.07 -9.03
N GLY A 180 -22.53 -5.95 -9.61
CA GLY A 180 -22.74 -4.61 -9.03
C GLY A 180 -21.75 -4.20 -7.95
N SER A 181 -20.94 -5.12 -7.41
CA SER A 181 -20.05 -4.85 -6.27
C SER A 181 -18.58 -5.13 -6.56
N VAL A 182 -18.27 -6.28 -7.18
CA VAL A 182 -16.87 -6.69 -7.44
C VAL A 182 -16.75 -7.12 -8.90
N ARG A 183 -15.86 -6.50 -9.66
CA ARG A 183 -15.54 -6.88 -11.03
C ARG A 183 -14.03 -6.93 -11.27
N PHE A 184 -13.63 -7.71 -12.26
CA PHE A 184 -12.24 -7.80 -12.70
C PHE A 184 -12.13 -7.38 -14.16
N GLU A 185 -11.10 -6.61 -14.48
CA GLU A 185 -10.89 -6.07 -15.82
C GLU A 185 -9.39 -5.81 -16.07
N LEU A 186 -9.04 -5.55 -17.34
CA LEU A 186 -7.71 -5.04 -17.67
C LEU A 186 -7.70 -3.53 -17.46
N GLY A 187 -6.73 -3.07 -16.70
CA GLY A 187 -6.48 -1.64 -16.47
C GLY A 187 -5.39 -1.09 -17.39
N GLU A 188 -4.74 -0.03 -16.93
CA GLU A 188 -3.63 0.60 -17.64
C GLU A 188 -2.48 -0.41 -17.85
N GLY A 189 -1.77 -0.29 -18.96
CA GLY A 189 -0.74 -1.26 -19.36
C GLY A 189 -1.26 -2.66 -19.68
N GLY A 190 -2.58 -2.88 -19.71
CA GLY A 190 -3.18 -4.19 -19.86
C GLY A 190 -2.99 -5.10 -18.65
N LEU A 191 -2.73 -4.54 -17.46
CA LEU A 191 -2.58 -5.29 -16.21
C LEU A 191 -3.95 -5.63 -15.61
N PRO A 192 -4.11 -6.83 -15.03
CA PRO A 192 -5.33 -7.21 -14.34
C PRO A 192 -5.56 -6.36 -13.08
N LYS A 193 -6.79 -5.89 -12.88
CA LYS A 193 -7.23 -5.19 -11.67
C LYS A 193 -8.60 -5.65 -11.21
N CYS A 194 -8.86 -5.50 -9.92
CA CYS A 194 -10.16 -5.59 -9.28
C CYS A 194 -10.75 -4.20 -9.14
N VAL A 195 -12.05 -4.06 -9.34
CA VAL A 195 -12.80 -2.84 -9.07
C VAL A 195 -13.92 -3.15 -8.11
N LEU A 196 -13.92 -2.49 -6.97
CA LEU A 196 -14.97 -2.48 -5.97
C LEU A 196 -15.90 -1.30 -6.25
N THR A 197 -17.19 -1.51 -6.14
CA THR A 197 -18.21 -0.47 -6.31
C THR A 197 -19.21 -0.54 -5.17
N HIS A 198 -19.34 0.55 -4.43
CA HIS A 198 -20.34 0.70 -3.38
C HIS A 198 -21.62 1.29 -3.97
N LYS A 199 -22.79 0.93 -3.42
CA LYS A 199 -24.09 1.40 -3.93
C LYS A 199 -24.31 2.91 -3.85
N ASN A 200 -23.54 3.62 -3.02
CA ASN A 200 -23.56 5.09 -2.96
C ASN A 200 -22.87 5.76 -4.15
N GLY A 201 -22.23 4.99 -5.04
CA GLY A 201 -21.48 5.47 -6.19
C GLY A 201 -19.98 5.59 -5.96
N GLY A 202 -19.47 5.37 -4.74
CA GLY A 202 -18.03 5.27 -4.48
C GLY A 202 -17.42 4.03 -5.11
N SER A 203 -16.12 4.08 -5.43
CA SER A 203 -15.38 2.94 -6.01
C SER A 203 -13.94 2.90 -5.55
N ALA A 204 -13.34 1.70 -5.62
CA ALA A 204 -11.90 1.51 -5.41
C ALA A 204 -11.35 0.55 -6.46
N GLU A 205 -10.09 0.76 -6.87
CA GLU A 205 -9.39 -0.05 -7.85
C GLU A 205 -8.09 -0.59 -7.26
N ALA A 206 -7.87 -1.90 -7.38
CA ALA A 206 -6.65 -2.55 -6.92
C ALA A 206 -6.08 -3.45 -8.03
N TYR A 207 -4.84 -3.21 -8.44
CA TYR A 207 -4.13 -4.05 -9.39
C TYR A 207 -3.65 -5.33 -8.70
N LEU A 208 -3.67 -6.47 -9.42
CA LEU A 208 -3.09 -7.71 -8.91
C LEU A 208 -1.57 -7.60 -8.79
N PHE A 209 -0.93 -6.78 -9.62
CA PHE A 209 0.47 -6.45 -9.51
C PHE A 209 0.71 -5.55 -8.29
N GLY A 210 1.43 -6.07 -7.31
CA GLY A 210 1.72 -5.41 -6.02
C GLY A 210 0.53 -5.36 -5.06
N ALA A 211 -0.62 -5.95 -5.39
CA ALA A 211 -1.91 -5.71 -4.72
C ALA A 211 -2.20 -4.20 -4.54
N CYS A 212 -1.69 -3.38 -5.47
CA CYS A 212 -1.64 -1.94 -5.34
C CYS A 212 -3.02 -1.31 -5.54
N VAL A 213 -3.57 -0.69 -4.51
CA VAL A 213 -4.79 0.14 -4.63
C VAL A 213 -4.40 1.45 -5.30
N THR A 214 -4.94 1.72 -6.48
CA THR A 214 -4.54 2.89 -7.29
C THR A 214 -5.58 3.99 -7.33
N SER A 215 -6.81 3.71 -6.87
CA SER A 215 -7.90 4.67 -6.87
C SER A 215 -8.87 4.37 -5.73
N TRP A 216 -9.34 5.42 -5.08
CA TRP A 216 -10.47 5.40 -4.17
C TRP A 216 -11.31 6.64 -4.41
N CYS A 217 -12.32 6.48 -5.27
CA CYS A 217 -13.22 7.56 -5.65
C CYS A 217 -14.37 7.69 -4.67
N GLN A 218 -14.59 8.91 -4.19
CA GLN A 218 -15.78 9.29 -3.42
C GLN A 218 -17.04 9.28 -4.31
N PRO A 219 -18.25 9.20 -3.74
CA PRO A 219 -19.50 9.33 -4.50
C PRO A 219 -19.59 10.63 -5.31
N SER A 220 -18.84 11.67 -4.93
CA SER A 220 -18.70 12.93 -5.69
C SER A 220 -17.91 12.78 -6.99
N GLY A 221 -17.20 11.66 -7.17
CA GLY A 221 -16.27 11.39 -8.28
C GLY A 221 -14.85 11.95 -8.05
N ASP A 222 -14.56 12.48 -6.86
CA ASP A 222 -13.21 12.93 -6.51
C ASP A 222 -12.40 11.72 -6.02
N ASP A 223 -11.20 11.51 -6.57
CA ASP A 223 -10.28 10.48 -6.11
C ASP A 223 -9.49 11.00 -4.90
N VAL A 224 -9.35 10.18 -3.88
CA VAL A 224 -8.59 10.48 -2.67
C VAL A 224 -7.13 10.07 -2.81
N LEU A 225 -6.87 9.07 -3.67
CA LEU A 225 -5.52 8.59 -3.93
C LEU A 225 -4.91 9.30 -5.14
N TYR A 226 -3.61 9.46 -5.08
CA TYR A 226 -2.83 10.05 -6.16
C TYR A 226 -1.92 9.02 -6.83
N VAL A 227 -2.03 8.87 -8.13
CA VAL A 227 -1.07 8.12 -8.96
C VAL A 227 -0.21 9.11 -9.72
N ARG A 228 1.11 8.95 -9.60
CA ARG A 228 2.07 9.84 -10.25
C ARG A 228 1.95 9.78 -11.77
N PRO A 229 2.12 10.90 -12.50
CA PRO A 229 2.04 10.92 -13.96
C PRO A 229 3.10 10.08 -14.66
N ASP A 230 4.21 9.77 -13.97
CA ASP A 230 5.31 8.93 -14.45
C ASP A 230 5.20 7.48 -13.96
N ALA A 231 4.07 7.07 -13.40
CA ALA A 231 3.82 5.69 -13.02
C ALA A 231 3.83 4.78 -14.25
N VAL A 232 4.41 3.59 -14.10
CA VAL A 232 4.56 2.62 -15.18
C VAL A 232 3.75 1.37 -14.85
N PHE A 233 2.93 0.93 -15.82
CA PHE A 233 2.04 -0.22 -15.69
C PHE A 233 2.49 -1.38 -16.59
N ASP A 234 3.77 -1.72 -16.54
CA ASP A 234 4.37 -2.80 -17.36
C ASP A 234 5.14 -3.84 -16.54
N LYS A 235 5.06 -3.76 -15.20
CA LYS A 235 5.77 -4.60 -14.22
C LYS A 235 7.29 -4.42 -14.21
N SER A 236 7.86 -3.47 -14.94
CA SER A 236 9.30 -3.18 -14.90
C SER A 236 9.73 -2.54 -13.58
N LYS A 237 8.81 -1.86 -12.91
CA LYS A 237 8.97 -1.26 -11.57
C LYS A 237 7.61 -1.21 -10.87
N PRO A 238 7.58 -0.99 -9.54
CA PRO A 238 6.32 -0.81 -8.81
C PRO A 238 5.49 0.34 -9.37
N ILE A 239 4.17 0.24 -9.27
CA ILE A 239 3.27 1.36 -9.57
C ILE A 239 3.57 2.48 -8.56
N SER A 240 3.90 3.68 -9.08
CA SER A 240 4.25 4.84 -8.26
C SER A 240 2.99 5.66 -7.98
N GLY A 241 2.37 5.47 -6.82
CA GLY A 241 1.12 6.11 -6.42
C GLY A 241 0.10 5.13 -5.87
N GLY A 242 -1.02 5.62 -5.38
CA GLY A 242 -2.00 4.82 -4.68
C GLY A 242 -1.49 4.35 -3.32
N ILE A 243 -1.57 3.06 -3.03
CA ILE A 243 -1.11 2.44 -1.78
C ILE A 243 -0.17 1.26 -2.09
N PRO A 244 1.08 1.50 -2.50
CA PRO A 244 2.09 0.44 -2.63
C PRO A 244 2.41 -0.18 -1.26
N LEU A 245 2.47 -1.51 -1.19
CA LEU A 245 2.83 -2.24 0.02
C LEU A 245 4.35 -2.40 0.14
N CYS A 246 4.95 -1.87 1.19
CA CYS A 246 6.34 -2.12 1.57
C CYS A 246 6.41 -3.38 2.43
N PHE A 247 7.05 -4.45 1.93
CA PHE A 247 7.24 -5.74 2.64
C PHE A 247 8.25 -6.61 1.88
N PRO A 248 9.15 -7.36 2.55
CA PRO A 248 9.34 -7.48 4.01
C PRO A 248 10.31 -6.43 4.60
N ARG A 249 10.70 -5.42 3.84
CA ARG A 249 11.57 -4.32 4.29
C ARG A 249 11.00 -2.98 3.90
N PHE A 250 11.12 -2.00 4.80
CA PHE A 250 10.88 -0.59 4.52
C PHE A 250 12.22 0.13 4.28
N GLY A 251 12.26 1.02 3.29
CA GLY A 251 13.47 1.76 2.94
C GLY A 251 14.44 0.98 2.04
N PRO A 252 15.69 1.45 1.92
CA PRO A 252 16.73 0.77 1.16
C PRO A 252 17.16 -0.53 1.85
N SER A 253 17.64 -1.50 1.05
CA SER A 253 18.21 -2.76 1.51
C SER A 253 19.34 -3.14 0.57
N GLU A 254 20.39 -3.79 1.10
CA GLU A 254 21.48 -4.32 0.29
C GLU A 254 21.09 -5.62 -0.43
N ASP A 255 20.20 -6.41 0.19
CA ASP A 255 19.86 -7.75 -0.25
C ASP A 255 18.62 -7.81 -1.14
N MET A 256 17.84 -6.73 -1.24
CA MET A 256 16.61 -6.69 -2.03
C MET A 256 16.28 -5.29 -2.55
N GLN A 257 15.23 -5.20 -3.36
CA GLN A 257 14.73 -3.91 -3.87
C GLN A 257 14.33 -2.99 -2.72
N GLN A 258 14.48 -1.69 -2.92
CA GLN A 258 13.93 -0.68 -2.01
C GLN A 258 12.47 -0.97 -1.69
N HIS A 259 12.11 -0.97 -0.41
CA HIS A 259 10.79 -1.29 0.13
C HIS A 259 10.35 -2.75 -0.07
N GLY A 260 11.30 -3.67 -0.27
CA GLY A 260 11.02 -5.09 -0.41
C GLY A 260 10.43 -5.49 -1.77
N PHE A 261 9.99 -6.71 -1.87
CA PHE A 261 9.56 -7.32 -3.13
C PHE A 261 8.03 -7.36 -3.33
N ALA A 262 7.21 -7.18 -2.28
CA ALA A 262 5.77 -7.42 -2.34
C ALA A 262 5.07 -6.58 -3.42
N ARG A 263 5.48 -5.32 -3.58
CA ARG A 263 4.95 -4.39 -4.58
C ARG A 263 5.45 -4.63 -6.01
N ASN A 264 6.38 -5.58 -6.20
CA ASN A 264 6.97 -5.94 -7.49
C ASN A 264 6.45 -7.29 -8.03
N LEU A 265 5.52 -7.94 -7.33
CA LEU A 265 5.02 -9.27 -7.66
C LEU A 265 3.53 -9.26 -7.92
N ASP A 266 3.07 -10.23 -8.73
CA ASP A 266 1.63 -10.49 -8.89
C ASP A 266 1.09 -11.22 -7.67
N TRP A 267 -0.01 -10.73 -7.12
CA TRP A 267 -0.77 -11.36 -6.07
C TRP A 267 -1.95 -12.14 -6.64
N SER A 268 -2.32 -13.21 -5.98
CA SER A 268 -3.47 -14.02 -6.37
C SER A 268 -4.71 -13.56 -5.61
N VAL A 269 -5.83 -13.41 -6.28
CA VAL A 269 -7.13 -13.24 -5.62
C VAL A 269 -7.53 -14.57 -4.98
N ILE A 270 -7.92 -14.54 -3.71
CA ILE A 270 -8.32 -15.75 -2.96
C ILE A 270 -9.76 -15.68 -2.47
N SER A 271 -10.32 -14.50 -2.31
CA SER A 271 -11.73 -14.31 -1.99
C SER A 271 -12.21 -12.92 -2.39
N SER A 272 -13.51 -12.80 -2.50
CA SER A 272 -14.23 -11.53 -2.56
C SER A 272 -15.52 -11.66 -1.73
N SER A 273 -15.99 -10.54 -1.22
CA SER A 273 -17.25 -10.46 -0.49
C SER A 273 -17.99 -9.19 -0.85
N ALA A 274 -19.30 -9.23 -0.72
CA ALA A 274 -20.12 -8.05 -0.52
C ALA A 274 -20.94 -8.39 0.71
N ASP A 275 -20.91 -7.54 1.74
CA ASP A 275 -21.63 -7.75 2.97
C ASP A 275 -23.10 -8.12 2.64
N PRO A 276 -23.64 -9.16 3.27
CA PRO A 276 -25.04 -9.56 3.07
C PRO A 276 -26.06 -8.50 3.51
N ASN A 277 -25.65 -7.43 4.19
CA ASN A 277 -26.52 -6.31 4.47
C ASN A 277 -26.89 -5.56 3.17
N PRO A 278 -28.11 -5.75 2.61
CA PRO A 278 -28.47 -5.13 1.34
C PRO A 278 -28.59 -3.60 1.43
N ASP A 279 -28.72 -3.08 2.65
CA ASP A 279 -28.85 -1.65 2.87
C ASP A 279 -27.53 -0.92 2.86
N ASP A 280 -26.44 -1.60 3.20
CA ASP A 280 -25.08 -1.06 3.20
C ASP A 280 -24.01 -2.12 2.95
N PRO A 281 -23.93 -2.66 1.72
CA PRO A 281 -22.94 -3.69 1.39
C PRO A 281 -21.54 -3.08 1.39
N GLU A 282 -20.58 -3.77 2.03
CA GLU A 282 -19.17 -3.44 2.02
C GLU A 282 -18.43 -4.41 1.08
N PRO A 283 -18.28 -4.08 -0.22
CA PRO A 283 -17.54 -4.94 -1.13
C PRO A 283 -16.07 -5.03 -0.74
N SER A 284 -15.54 -6.26 -0.74
CA SER A 284 -14.13 -6.52 -0.46
C SER A 284 -13.50 -7.49 -1.44
N VAL A 285 -12.18 -7.42 -1.55
CA VAL A 285 -11.32 -8.39 -2.26
C VAL A 285 -10.11 -8.69 -1.40
N MET A 286 -9.75 -9.97 -1.32
CA MET A 286 -8.56 -10.43 -0.61
C MET A 286 -7.55 -11.04 -1.58
N PHE A 287 -6.34 -10.53 -1.51
CA PHE A 287 -5.17 -10.98 -2.25
C PHE A 287 -4.26 -11.81 -1.36
N MET A 288 -3.47 -12.72 -1.97
CA MET A 288 -2.46 -13.52 -1.29
C MET A 288 -1.14 -13.54 -2.06
N LEU A 289 -0.06 -13.40 -1.33
CA LEU A 289 1.31 -13.66 -1.78
C LEU A 289 1.92 -14.73 -0.87
N LYS A 290 2.62 -15.70 -1.46
CA LYS A 290 3.43 -16.71 -0.74
C LYS A 290 4.85 -16.66 -1.21
N ASP A 291 5.74 -17.22 -0.39
CA ASP A 291 7.13 -17.42 -0.79
C ASP A 291 7.24 -18.25 -2.08
N ASN A 292 8.24 -17.93 -2.85
CA ASN A 292 8.63 -18.63 -4.07
C ASN A 292 10.17 -18.56 -4.23
N GLU A 293 10.72 -19.18 -5.26
CA GLU A 293 12.17 -19.20 -5.49
C GLU A 293 12.76 -17.78 -5.51
N TYR A 294 12.11 -16.83 -6.19
CA TYR A 294 12.58 -15.45 -6.28
C TYR A 294 12.60 -14.72 -4.92
N THR A 295 11.55 -14.87 -4.10
CA THR A 295 11.52 -14.21 -2.78
C THR A 295 12.52 -14.85 -1.81
N ARG A 296 12.74 -16.17 -1.94
CA ARG A 296 13.69 -16.93 -1.12
C ARG A 296 15.15 -16.58 -1.40
N GLU A 297 15.48 -16.16 -2.60
CA GLU A 297 16.84 -15.67 -2.94
C GLU A 297 17.20 -14.39 -2.17
N MET A 298 16.22 -13.57 -1.80
CA MET A 298 16.41 -12.30 -1.11
C MET A 298 16.12 -12.36 0.38
N TRP A 299 15.15 -13.19 0.77
CA TRP A 299 14.67 -13.36 2.15
C TRP A 299 14.23 -14.81 2.33
N ASP A 300 15.16 -15.65 2.83
CA ASP A 300 15.00 -17.11 2.85
C ASP A 300 14.07 -17.61 3.94
N PHE A 301 12.83 -17.13 3.93
CA PHE A 301 11.76 -17.58 4.82
C PHE A 301 10.51 -17.98 4.04
N ALA A 302 9.81 -18.99 4.53
CA ALA A 302 8.44 -19.24 4.13
C ALA A 302 7.55 -18.16 4.72
N PHE A 303 6.59 -17.69 3.97
CA PHE A 303 5.57 -16.79 4.47
C PHE A 303 4.25 -16.95 3.69
N GLN A 304 3.18 -16.53 4.31
CA GLN A 304 1.92 -16.28 3.64
C GLN A 304 1.44 -14.89 4.02
N ALA A 305 1.37 -13.99 3.05
CA ALA A 305 0.84 -12.66 3.23
C ALA A 305 -0.54 -12.57 2.59
N THR A 306 -1.50 -11.97 3.31
CA THR A 306 -2.83 -11.64 2.78
C THR A 306 -3.06 -10.14 2.88
N TYR A 307 -3.73 -9.58 1.88
CA TYR A 307 -4.03 -8.17 1.77
C TYR A 307 -5.49 -8.01 1.37
N GLU A 308 -6.33 -7.50 2.28
CA GLU A 308 -7.74 -7.27 2.02
C GLU A 308 -8.03 -5.79 1.87
N VAL A 309 -8.80 -5.46 0.85
CA VAL A 309 -9.31 -4.12 0.58
C VAL A 309 -10.82 -4.17 0.67
N THR A 310 -11.40 -3.37 1.56
CA THR A 310 -12.85 -3.25 1.76
C THR A 310 -13.28 -1.82 1.50
N LEU A 311 -14.18 -1.63 0.55
CA LEU A 311 -14.80 -0.34 0.28
C LEU A 311 -16.05 -0.19 1.14
N ARG A 312 -16.03 0.82 2.02
CA ARG A 312 -17.14 1.18 2.90
C ARG A 312 -17.89 2.39 2.36
N ARG A 313 -19.05 2.67 2.95
CA ARG A 313 -19.84 3.87 2.64
C ARG A 313 -19.02 5.15 2.69
N ASP A 314 -18.26 5.33 3.77
CA ASP A 314 -17.58 6.57 4.11
C ASP A 314 -16.06 6.41 4.19
N GLY A 315 -15.52 5.26 3.71
CA GLY A 315 -14.12 4.97 3.86
C GLY A 315 -13.59 3.80 3.04
N LEU A 316 -12.30 3.61 3.16
CA LEU A 316 -11.56 2.46 2.63
C LEU A 316 -10.82 1.79 3.78
N ARG A 317 -11.10 0.50 4.04
CA ARG A 317 -10.34 -0.31 4.98
C ARG A 317 -9.31 -1.15 4.23
N VAL A 318 -8.12 -1.17 4.77
CA VAL A 318 -7.02 -2.03 4.30
C VAL A 318 -6.52 -2.87 5.46
N GLU A 319 -6.52 -4.18 5.27
CA GLU A 319 -5.97 -5.13 6.24
C GLU A 319 -4.81 -5.89 5.61
N PHE A 320 -3.70 -5.96 6.32
CA PHE A 320 -2.51 -6.72 5.93
C PHE A 320 -2.15 -7.72 7.01
N CYS A 321 -2.05 -9.01 6.63
CA CYS A 321 -1.66 -10.07 7.56
C CYS A 321 -0.45 -10.82 7.03
N VAL A 322 0.46 -11.20 7.94
CA VAL A 322 1.61 -12.06 7.65
C VAL A 322 1.57 -13.25 8.59
N LEU A 323 1.58 -14.45 8.04
CA LEU A 323 1.71 -15.72 8.76
C LEU A 323 3.14 -16.24 8.58
N ASN A 324 3.79 -16.65 9.68
CA ASN A 324 4.98 -17.49 9.68
C ASN A 324 4.54 -18.96 9.70
N PRO A 325 4.55 -19.71 8.57
CA PRO A 325 4.12 -21.09 8.56
C PRO A 325 5.15 -22.01 9.23
N GLU A 326 4.70 -22.85 10.16
CA GLU A 326 5.54 -23.88 10.77
C GLU A 326 6.03 -24.90 9.72
N LYS A 327 7.22 -25.44 9.91
CA LYS A 327 7.80 -26.46 9.06
C LYS A 327 7.03 -27.77 9.13
N ASP A 328 6.43 -28.14 8.00
CA ASP A 328 5.69 -29.39 7.87
C ASP A 328 6.62 -30.61 7.64
N LYS A 329 6.04 -31.82 7.65
CA LYS A 329 6.78 -33.07 7.42
C LYS A 329 7.43 -33.18 6.03
N LYS A 330 7.09 -32.27 5.11
CA LYS A 330 7.67 -32.17 3.76
C LYS A 330 8.76 -31.11 3.69
N GLY A 331 9.12 -30.50 4.81
CA GLY A 331 10.14 -29.47 4.91
C GLY A 331 9.71 -28.08 4.45
N ARG A 332 8.39 -27.82 4.30
CA ARG A 332 7.85 -26.50 3.96
C ARG A 332 7.52 -25.73 5.25
N GLY A 333 7.79 -24.45 5.26
CA GLY A 333 7.64 -23.61 6.45
C GLY A 333 8.99 -23.33 7.12
N ASN A 334 8.94 -22.73 8.29
CA ASN A 334 10.10 -22.31 9.05
C ASN A 334 10.23 -23.10 10.36
N GLU A 335 11.47 -23.28 10.84
CA GLU A 335 11.76 -23.87 12.16
C GLU A 335 11.84 -22.80 13.27
N GLY A 336 11.98 -21.55 12.90
CA GLY A 336 12.18 -20.43 13.80
C GLY A 336 11.47 -19.16 13.36
N PRO A 337 11.70 -18.06 14.10
CA PRO A 337 11.05 -16.79 13.83
C PRO A 337 11.45 -16.17 12.49
N ILE A 338 10.56 -15.34 11.98
CA ILE A 338 10.82 -14.46 10.84
C ILE A 338 10.74 -13.00 11.30
N ASP A 339 11.58 -12.17 10.70
CA ASP A 339 11.67 -10.75 11.02
C ASP A 339 11.38 -9.90 9.79
N PHE A 340 10.50 -8.90 9.93
CA PHE A 340 10.20 -7.98 8.83
C PHE A 340 9.83 -6.58 9.32
N THR A 341 9.80 -5.64 8.39
CA THR A 341 9.15 -4.34 8.54
C THR A 341 8.15 -4.14 7.41
N ALA A 342 7.09 -3.38 7.65
CA ALA A 342 6.05 -3.15 6.66
C ALA A 342 5.50 -1.73 6.73
N ALA A 343 5.00 -1.23 5.58
CA ALA A 343 4.25 0.02 5.53
C ALA A 343 3.28 0.03 4.34
N LEU A 344 2.20 0.77 4.49
CA LEU A 344 1.29 1.16 3.41
C LEU A 344 1.71 2.55 2.93
N HIS A 345 2.41 2.62 1.81
CA HIS A 345 2.96 3.86 1.25
C HIS A 345 1.86 4.69 0.56
N SER A 346 0.93 5.22 1.34
CA SER A 346 -0.30 5.84 0.83
C SER A 346 -0.04 7.24 0.27
N TYR A 347 -0.22 7.40 -1.04
CA TYR A 347 -0.17 8.68 -1.75
C TYR A 347 -1.57 9.31 -1.71
N LEU A 348 -1.75 10.36 -0.94
CA LEU A 348 -3.03 11.06 -0.77
C LEU A 348 -3.06 12.34 -1.60
N GLU A 349 -4.12 12.52 -2.42
CA GLU A 349 -4.25 13.69 -3.29
C GLU A 349 -4.51 14.95 -2.45
N VAL A 350 -3.75 16.03 -2.72
CA VAL A 350 -3.94 17.34 -2.09
C VAL A 350 -4.06 18.43 -3.14
N LEU A 351 -4.62 19.55 -2.75
CA LEU A 351 -4.82 20.69 -3.65
C LEU A 351 -3.50 21.31 -4.09
N ASP A 352 -2.62 21.65 -3.13
CA ASP A 352 -1.30 22.22 -3.39
C ASP A 352 -0.43 22.13 -2.12
N ALA A 353 0.46 21.16 -2.04
CA ALA A 353 1.37 20.97 -0.89
C ALA A 353 2.34 22.13 -0.69
N SER A 354 2.50 23.04 -1.66
CA SER A 354 3.28 24.28 -1.48
C SER A 354 2.56 25.34 -0.62
N LYS A 355 1.36 25.04 -0.12
CA LYS A 355 0.54 25.94 0.70
C LYS A 355 0.45 25.42 2.14
N PRO A 356 1.44 25.71 3.00
CA PRO A 356 1.52 25.14 4.35
C PRO A 356 0.35 25.54 5.28
N ALA A 357 -0.36 26.60 4.97
CA ALA A 357 -1.57 26.99 5.71
C ALA A 357 -2.81 26.17 5.35
N ASP A 358 -2.82 25.54 4.16
CA ASP A 358 -3.96 24.81 3.63
C ASP A 358 -3.72 23.29 3.64
N VAL A 359 -2.45 22.85 3.48
CA VAL A 359 -2.04 21.45 3.40
C VAL A 359 -1.01 21.14 4.48
N PHE A 360 -1.40 20.31 5.44
CA PHE A 360 -0.56 19.90 6.57
C PHE A 360 -1.10 18.61 7.21
N VAL A 361 -0.26 17.92 7.98
CA VAL A 361 -0.63 16.74 8.76
C VAL A 361 -0.74 17.11 10.23
N ARG A 362 -1.87 16.80 10.84
CA ARG A 362 -2.16 16.95 12.28
C ARG A 362 -2.16 15.59 12.98
N GLY A 363 -1.95 15.56 14.30
CA GLY A 363 -1.97 14.37 15.14
C GLY A 363 -0.57 13.84 15.47
N LEU A 364 0.50 14.52 15.01
CA LEU A 364 1.89 14.11 15.22
C LEU A 364 2.64 15.02 16.20
N ASP A 365 1.95 15.97 16.82
CA ASP A 365 2.53 16.87 17.82
C ASP A 365 3.04 16.09 19.04
N GLY A 366 4.23 16.45 19.54
CA GLY A 366 4.87 15.77 20.66
C GLY A 366 5.51 14.41 20.37
N LYS A 367 5.34 13.86 19.15
CA LYS A 367 5.94 12.58 18.78
C LYS A 367 7.41 12.72 18.38
N ARG A 368 8.24 11.79 18.84
CA ARG A 368 9.62 11.68 18.37
C ARG A 368 9.60 11.15 16.94
N PHE A 369 10.61 11.49 16.17
CA PHE A 369 10.71 11.05 14.77
C PHE A 369 12.14 10.78 14.35
N ILE A 370 12.31 9.98 13.30
CA ILE A 370 13.55 9.80 12.54
C ILE A 370 13.43 10.69 11.31
N ASP A 371 14.30 11.70 11.18
CA ASP A 371 14.39 12.53 9.98
C ASP A 371 15.33 11.83 8.99
N LYS A 372 14.75 11.20 7.96
CA LYS A 372 15.49 10.42 6.96
C LYS A 372 16.39 11.27 6.07
N VAL A 373 16.19 12.59 6.06
CA VAL A 373 16.99 13.56 5.30
C VAL A 373 18.22 13.99 6.09
N LYS A 374 18.03 14.25 7.40
CA LYS A 374 19.09 14.83 8.26
C LYS A 374 19.86 13.78 9.03
N ASP A 375 19.15 12.82 9.62
CA ASP A 375 19.73 11.78 10.46
C ASP A 375 18.92 10.49 10.34
N PRO A 376 19.14 9.71 9.27
CA PRO A 376 18.37 8.50 9.01
C PRO A 376 18.64 7.35 9.99
N ALA A 377 19.69 7.46 10.81
CA ALA A 377 20.11 6.39 11.72
C ALA A 377 19.52 6.51 13.13
N SER A 378 19.08 7.72 13.52
CA SER A 378 18.70 7.98 14.93
C SER A 378 17.43 8.81 15.05
N PRO A 379 16.61 8.57 16.09
CA PRO A 379 15.51 9.47 16.42
C PRO A 379 16.03 10.86 16.80
N GLN A 380 15.31 11.89 16.37
CA GLN A 380 15.64 13.27 16.75
C GLN A 380 15.51 13.44 18.27
N PRO A 381 16.39 14.27 18.91
CA PRO A 381 16.36 14.51 20.35
C PRO A 381 15.08 15.21 20.80
N GLU A 382 14.51 16.05 19.93
CA GLU A 382 13.30 16.81 20.21
C GLU A 382 12.08 16.19 19.54
N ALA A 383 10.93 16.30 20.19
CA ALA A 383 9.65 15.89 19.62
C ALA A 383 9.19 16.89 18.55
N ALA A 384 8.40 16.42 17.60
CA ALA A 384 7.72 17.26 16.62
C ALA A 384 6.86 18.32 17.32
N GLN A 385 6.81 19.51 16.74
CA GLN A 385 5.99 20.60 17.26
C GLN A 385 4.89 20.96 16.27
N GLY A 386 3.65 20.95 16.73
CA GLY A 386 2.49 21.37 15.98
C GLY A 386 2.21 20.54 14.72
N ASP A 387 1.44 21.14 13.81
CA ASP A 387 1.07 20.53 12.53
C ASP A 387 2.29 20.44 11.60
N GLN A 388 2.44 19.32 10.88
CA GLN A 388 3.56 19.09 9.95
C GLN A 388 3.17 19.61 8.57
N SER A 389 3.87 20.62 8.08
CA SER A 389 3.60 21.29 6.81
C SER A 389 4.73 21.11 5.80
N PHE A 390 4.47 21.50 4.55
CA PHE A 390 5.33 21.26 3.38
C PHE A 390 5.62 22.58 2.65
N GLY A 391 6.36 22.50 1.54
CA GLY A 391 6.65 23.63 0.68
C GLY A 391 8.12 24.06 0.70
N ASP A 392 8.43 25.16 -0.02
CA ASP A 392 9.79 25.59 -0.31
C ASP A 392 10.64 25.88 0.94
N ALA A 393 10.01 26.33 2.03
CA ALA A 393 10.71 26.59 3.29
C ALA A 393 11.16 25.30 4.00
N VAL A 394 10.55 24.17 3.71
CA VAL A 394 10.82 22.86 4.32
C VAL A 394 11.68 22.00 3.41
N GLY A 395 11.42 22.03 2.11
CA GLY A 395 12.08 21.18 1.12
C GLY A 395 11.61 19.73 1.17
N LEU A 396 12.53 18.77 0.88
CA LEU A 396 12.27 17.34 1.02
C LEU A 396 11.87 17.01 2.45
N PHE A 397 10.69 16.39 2.61
CA PHE A 397 10.17 15.92 3.88
C PHE A 397 10.10 14.39 3.87
N ASP A 398 10.85 13.74 4.75
CA ASP A 398 10.88 12.29 4.90
C ASP A 398 11.12 11.95 6.38
N ARG A 399 10.03 11.67 7.11
CA ARG A 399 10.07 11.43 8.55
C ARG A 399 9.27 10.24 8.97
N VAL A 400 9.86 9.41 9.84
CA VAL A 400 9.18 8.30 10.53
C VAL A 400 8.84 8.77 11.94
N PHE A 401 7.59 9.00 12.25
CA PHE A 401 7.08 9.33 13.57
C PHE A 401 6.84 8.06 14.37
N LEU A 402 7.38 8.00 15.59
CA LEU A 402 7.49 6.81 16.41
C LEU A 402 6.35 6.70 17.41
N ASP A 403 5.81 5.50 17.59
CA ASP A 403 4.77 5.19 18.57
C ASP A 403 3.63 6.22 18.51
N THR A 404 3.06 6.40 17.32
CA THR A 404 2.04 7.42 17.04
C THR A 404 0.66 7.03 17.61
N GLU A 405 -0.20 8.05 17.82
CA GLU A 405 -1.62 7.80 18.09
C GLU A 405 -2.26 7.10 16.88
N PRO A 406 -3.40 6.43 17.08
CA PRO A 406 -4.06 5.70 15.99
C PRO A 406 -4.39 6.56 14.78
N GLU A 407 -4.67 7.86 14.96
CA GLU A 407 -5.16 8.73 13.89
C GLU A 407 -4.18 9.86 13.56
N ALA A 408 -3.94 10.04 12.26
CA ALA A 408 -3.33 11.23 11.67
C ALA A 408 -4.30 11.83 10.63
N LEU A 409 -4.42 13.17 10.63
CA LEU A 409 -5.31 13.93 9.74
C LEU A 409 -4.48 14.70 8.71
N LEU A 410 -4.60 14.36 7.43
CA LEU A 410 -4.06 15.16 6.34
C LEU A 410 -5.09 16.18 5.86
N HIS A 411 -4.91 17.47 6.18
CA HIS A 411 -5.67 18.57 5.57
C HIS A 411 -5.28 18.70 4.10
N VAL A 412 -6.25 18.54 3.19
CA VAL A 412 -5.98 18.45 1.75
C VAL A 412 -6.16 19.78 1.01
N GLY A 413 -6.44 20.87 1.71
CA GLY A 413 -6.55 22.23 1.13
C GLY A 413 -7.92 22.55 0.52
N THR A 414 -8.90 21.68 0.62
CA THR A 414 -10.27 21.89 0.09
C THR A 414 -11.31 22.21 1.17
N GLY A 415 -10.91 22.26 2.45
CA GLY A 415 -11.80 22.29 3.61
C GLY A 415 -12.25 20.91 4.05
N ALA A 416 -11.52 19.88 3.58
CA ALA A 416 -11.64 18.50 4.04
C ALA A 416 -10.27 18.00 4.52
N ALA A 417 -10.27 16.91 5.28
CA ALA A 417 -9.08 16.16 5.61
C ALA A 417 -9.28 14.67 5.30
N VAL A 418 -8.17 13.97 5.03
CA VAL A 418 -8.14 12.51 5.00
C VAL A 418 -7.65 12.05 6.37
N ALA A 419 -8.51 11.33 7.09
CA ALA A 419 -8.14 10.62 8.31
C ALA A 419 -7.48 9.28 7.93
N VAL A 420 -6.29 9.04 8.49
CA VAL A 420 -5.57 7.77 8.42
C VAL A 420 -5.60 7.18 9.82
N GLU A 421 -6.49 6.22 10.05
CA GLU A 421 -6.72 5.60 11.36
C GLU A 421 -6.14 4.19 11.40
N ASN A 422 -5.14 3.96 12.24
CA ASN A 422 -4.49 2.67 12.46
C ASN A 422 -5.18 1.94 13.61
N THR A 423 -5.97 0.93 13.33
CA THR A 423 -6.74 0.19 14.34
C THR A 423 -6.04 -1.05 14.85
N ALA A 424 -5.03 -1.54 14.13
CA ALA A 424 -4.21 -2.68 14.54
C ALA A 424 -2.83 -2.66 13.88
N GLY A 425 -1.81 -3.18 14.57
CA GLY A 425 -0.50 -3.59 14.06
C GLY A 425 0.46 -2.48 13.64
N TRP A 426 -0.02 -1.38 13.13
CA TRP A 426 0.81 -0.24 12.77
C TRP A 426 1.14 0.59 14.01
N THR A 427 2.42 0.81 14.26
CA THR A 427 2.93 1.52 15.45
C THR A 427 3.49 2.90 15.12
N ASP A 428 3.79 3.14 13.86
CA ASP A 428 4.47 4.34 13.38
C ASP A 428 3.66 4.99 12.26
N THR A 429 3.92 6.27 12.04
CA THR A 429 3.39 7.02 10.89
C THR A 429 4.55 7.59 10.10
N VAL A 430 4.62 7.31 8.79
CA VAL A 430 5.60 7.95 7.91
C VAL A 430 4.91 9.09 7.17
N VAL A 431 5.56 10.24 7.15
CA VAL A 431 5.12 11.38 6.34
C VAL A 431 6.22 11.69 5.33
N TRP A 432 5.84 11.70 4.06
CA TRP A 432 6.77 11.98 2.98
C TRP A 432 6.18 12.93 1.94
N ASN A 433 6.97 13.93 1.58
CA ASN A 433 6.75 14.74 0.39
C ASN A 433 8.10 14.98 -0.30
N PRO A 434 8.26 14.58 -1.56
CA PRO A 434 9.57 14.59 -2.24
C PRO A 434 10.06 15.98 -2.61
N HIS A 435 9.21 17.00 -2.53
CA HIS A 435 9.53 18.33 -3.04
C HIS A 435 10.08 18.25 -4.48
N GLU A 436 11.06 19.05 -4.85
CA GLU A 436 11.62 19.11 -6.19
C GLU A 436 12.54 17.94 -6.58
N THR A 437 12.72 16.93 -5.69
CA THR A 437 13.49 15.72 -6.04
C THR A 437 12.80 14.87 -7.10
N LEU A 438 11.49 15.07 -7.34
CA LEU A 438 10.75 14.45 -8.43
C LEU A 438 10.49 15.45 -9.56
N PRO A 439 10.64 15.02 -10.83
CA PRO A 439 10.44 15.89 -11.97
C PRO A 439 8.96 16.30 -12.13
N GLY A 440 8.75 17.41 -12.83
CA GLY A 440 7.41 17.84 -13.26
C GLY A 440 6.55 18.52 -12.20
N GLY A 441 7.10 18.79 -11.01
CA GLY A 441 6.39 19.51 -9.95
C GLY A 441 5.19 18.75 -9.36
N CYS A 442 5.09 17.44 -9.60
CA CYS A 442 3.98 16.60 -9.12
C CYS A 442 3.89 16.52 -7.59
N TRP A 443 4.98 16.83 -6.88
CA TRP A 443 5.04 16.87 -5.43
C TRP A 443 3.98 17.79 -4.79
N LYS A 444 3.49 18.77 -5.55
CA LYS A 444 2.45 19.70 -5.10
C LYS A 444 1.08 19.06 -4.98
N ASN A 445 0.87 17.93 -5.64
CA ASN A 445 -0.44 17.31 -5.76
C ASN A 445 -0.68 16.15 -4.80
N PHE A 446 0.33 15.76 -4.00
CA PHE A 446 0.17 14.67 -3.04
C PHE A 446 1.03 14.86 -1.79
N VAL A 447 0.61 14.19 -0.73
CA VAL A 447 1.41 13.94 0.46
C VAL A 447 1.24 12.46 0.80
N CYS A 448 2.33 11.78 1.15
CA CYS A 448 2.22 10.45 1.71
C CYS A 448 2.05 10.53 3.22
N VAL A 449 1.00 9.84 3.73
CA VAL A 449 0.80 9.58 5.15
C VAL A 449 0.65 8.06 5.26
N GLU A 450 1.67 7.41 5.79
CA GLU A 450 1.84 5.97 5.68
C GLU A 450 1.62 5.31 7.03
N SER A 451 0.77 4.29 7.06
CA SER A 451 0.65 3.37 8.19
C SER A 451 1.85 2.45 8.19
N ALA A 452 2.62 2.40 9.28
CA ALA A 452 3.92 1.75 9.27
C ALA A 452 4.21 0.96 10.57
N ALA A 453 4.97 -0.12 10.43
CA ALA A 453 5.65 -0.86 11.50
C ALA A 453 7.12 -1.00 11.09
N VAL A 454 7.91 0.05 11.34
CA VAL A 454 9.25 0.20 10.75
C VAL A 454 10.32 0.63 11.75
N SER A 455 9.95 1.28 12.85
CA SER A 455 10.88 1.66 13.91
C SER A 455 11.33 0.46 14.75
N LYS A 456 10.48 -0.55 14.85
CA LYS A 456 10.73 -1.82 15.50
C LYS A 456 10.44 -2.94 14.51
N THR A 457 11.37 -3.87 14.38
CA THR A 457 11.17 -5.07 13.57
C THR A 457 10.03 -5.91 14.17
N VAL A 458 9.11 -6.36 13.33
CA VAL A 458 8.09 -7.34 13.72
C VAL A 458 8.73 -8.73 13.65
N THR A 459 8.65 -9.47 14.76
CA THR A 459 9.14 -10.85 14.86
C THR A 459 7.95 -11.78 15.04
N LEU A 460 7.86 -12.84 14.23
CA LEU A 460 6.81 -13.86 14.34
C LEU A 460 7.42 -15.23 14.57
N GLU A 461 7.02 -15.89 15.65
CA GLU A 461 7.32 -17.31 15.85
C GLU A 461 6.53 -18.19 14.85
N PRO A 462 6.95 -19.46 14.63
CA PRO A 462 6.18 -20.38 13.78
C PRO A 462 4.72 -20.47 14.23
N GLU A 463 3.77 -20.49 13.27
CA GLU A 463 2.31 -20.45 13.42
C GLU A 463 1.74 -19.09 13.87
N GLU A 464 2.57 -18.11 14.21
CA GLU A 464 2.08 -16.77 14.53
C GLU A 464 1.65 -15.98 13.31
N VAL A 465 0.63 -15.14 13.53
CA VAL A 465 0.08 -14.21 12.56
C VAL A 465 0.18 -12.79 13.09
N TRP A 466 0.82 -11.91 12.35
CA TRP A 466 0.71 -10.48 12.56
C TRP A 466 -0.41 -9.93 11.69
N ARG A 467 -1.25 -9.07 12.28
CA ARG A 467 -2.36 -8.40 11.61
C ARG A 467 -2.23 -6.90 11.80
N ALA A 468 -2.37 -6.17 10.72
CA ALA A 468 -2.37 -4.71 10.71
C ALA A 468 -3.55 -4.19 9.89
N GLU A 469 -4.18 -3.13 10.39
CA GLU A 469 -5.40 -2.57 9.78
C GLU A 469 -5.35 -1.05 9.82
N THR A 470 -5.73 -0.46 8.68
CA THR A 470 -5.89 0.99 8.49
C THR A 470 -7.26 1.27 7.91
N ASN A 471 -7.94 2.28 8.46
CA ASN A 471 -9.14 2.87 7.90
C ASN A 471 -8.81 4.26 7.36
N LEU A 472 -9.15 4.50 6.10
CA LEU A 472 -9.06 5.81 5.48
C LEU A 472 -10.48 6.39 5.37
N SER A 473 -10.68 7.64 5.77
CA SER A 473 -11.96 8.34 5.61
C SER A 473 -11.77 9.80 5.24
N VAL A 474 -12.76 10.40 4.61
CA VAL A 474 -12.77 11.84 4.30
C VAL A 474 -13.69 12.55 5.25
N VAL A 475 -13.16 13.54 5.98
CA VAL A 475 -13.86 14.31 7.00
C VAL A 475 -13.88 15.78 6.66
N ASP A 476 -14.97 16.49 6.99
CA ASP A 476 -15.05 17.96 6.89
C ASP A 476 -14.34 18.59 8.09
N VAL A 477 -13.47 19.64 7.87
CA VAL A 477 -12.64 20.30 8.90
C VAL A 477 -12.75 21.80 8.85
#